data_ebc6863bc05bd0353e2f62622896cf78
#
_entry.id   ebc6863bc05bd0353e2f62622896cf78
#
_cell.length_a   1.000
_cell.length_b   1.000
_cell.length_c   1.000
_cell.angle_alpha   90.00
_cell.angle_beta   90.00
_cell.angle_gamma   90.00
#
_symmetry.space_group_name_H-M   'P 1'
#
loop_
_entity.id
_entity.type
_entity.pdbx_description
1 polymer ?
#
loop_
_entity_poly.entity_id
_entity_poly.type
_entity_poly.pdbx_seq_one_letter_code
_entity_poly.pdbx_strand_id
1 'polypeptide(L)'
;FSAHWIYEEAGLPEGVLPFNFEAFAQNPTPCSIQAFDRDTGESVVWHKEDMATLEDLMVRVRASSTLPVVMPPVHIGDHVYYDGGLGVGAGIPLQLALDSGCPRILAVLTRAKGFRKPVDDIGASAKAIANSYHRYPKVKEALLTRNKRYNAELEKLEALAEEGKAYIVY
;
A
#
# COMPACT_ATOMS: atom_id res chain seq x y z
N PHE A 1 -0.39 -19.89 -0.92
CA PHE A 1 0.09 -18.59 -0.41
C PHE A 1 -0.14 -18.53 1.10
N SER A 2 0.92 -18.39 1.88
CA SER A 2 0.87 -18.23 3.33
C SER A 2 1.39 -16.83 3.69
N ALA A 3 0.48 -15.96 4.13
CA ALA A 3 0.85 -14.64 4.63
C ALA A 3 1.72 -14.75 5.89
N HIS A 4 1.40 -15.69 6.78
CA HIS A 4 2.21 -15.99 7.95
C HIS A 4 3.66 -16.31 7.57
N TRP A 5 3.88 -17.23 6.66
CA TRP A 5 5.22 -17.59 6.23
C TRP A 5 6.02 -16.41 5.64
N ILE A 6 5.39 -15.60 4.77
CA ILE A 6 6.09 -14.48 4.13
C ILE A 6 6.44 -13.39 5.12
N TYR A 7 5.49 -12.99 5.99
CA TYR A 7 5.65 -11.82 6.85
C TYR A 7 6.11 -12.12 8.26
N GLU A 8 6.04 -13.37 8.71
CA GLU A 8 6.33 -13.74 10.09
C GLU A 8 7.45 -14.77 10.23
N GLU A 9 7.89 -15.43 9.13
CA GLU A 9 8.95 -16.43 9.18
C GLU A 9 10.09 -16.17 8.20
N ALA A 10 9.79 -15.88 6.93
CA ALA A 10 10.80 -15.86 5.87
C ALA A 10 11.87 -14.77 6.08
N GLY A 11 11.50 -13.63 6.64
CA GLY A 11 12.39 -12.49 6.89
C GLY A 11 13.11 -12.53 8.24
N LEU A 12 12.82 -13.51 9.10
CA LEU A 12 13.52 -13.66 10.38
C LEU A 12 15.01 -14.04 10.17
N PRO A 13 15.89 -13.83 11.18
CA PRO A 13 17.32 -14.15 11.06
C PRO A 13 17.61 -15.58 10.61
N GLU A 14 16.79 -16.55 11.02
CA GLU A 14 16.90 -17.96 10.64
C GLU A 14 15.97 -18.35 9.48
N GLY A 15 15.29 -17.37 8.89
CA GLY A 15 14.38 -17.57 7.76
C GLY A 15 15.12 -17.79 6.44
N VAL A 16 14.37 -18.17 5.40
CA VAL A 16 14.94 -18.44 4.05
C VAL A 16 15.40 -17.20 3.30
N LEU A 17 14.91 -16.01 3.71
CA LEU A 17 15.26 -14.71 3.14
C LEU A 17 15.46 -13.70 4.27
N PRO A 18 16.52 -13.87 5.10
CA PRO A 18 16.71 -13.05 6.29
C PRO A 18 16.85 -11.57 5.92
N PHE A 19 16.05 -10.72 6.57
CA PHE A 19 16.11 -9.29 6.40
C PHE A 19 17.16 -8.70 7.35
N ASN A 20 18.10 -7.94 6.81
CA ASN A 20 19.11 -7.25 7.62
C ASN A 20 18.52 -5.99 8.24
N PHE A 21 17.84 -6.15 9.38
CA PHE A 21 17.19 -5.06 10.08
C PHE A 21 18.21 -4.04 10.63
N GLU A 22 19.39 -4.47 11.06
CA GLU A 22 20.43 -3.57 11.54
C GLU A 22 20.88 -2.60 10.44
N ALA A 23 21.14 -3.10 9.23
CA ALA A 23 21.49 -2.26 8.10
C ALA A 23 20.32 -1.31 7.71
N PHE A 24 19.08 -1.77 7.80
CA PHE A 24 17.90 -0.91 7.59
C PHE A 24 17.83 0.18 8.64
N ALA A 25 18.01 -0.14 9.93
CA ALA A 25 17.94 0.81 11.03
C ALA A 25 19.03 1.89 10.94
N GLN A 26 20.24 1.50 10.57
CA GLN A 26 21.39 2.41 10.43
C GLN A 26 21.37 3.25 9.15
N ASN A 27 20.62 2.83 8.12
CA ASN A 27 20.55 3.56 6.85
C ASN A 27 19.86 4.92 7.07
N PRO A 28 20.44 6.06 6.66
CA PRO A 28 19.83 7.38 6.86
C PRO A 28 18.63 7.65 5.93
N THR A 29 18.38 6.80 4.92
CA THR A 29 17.27 6.99 4.00
C THR A 29 15.93 6.84 4.72
N PRO A 30 15.02 7.83 4.62
CA PRO A 30 13.67 7.71 5.15
C PRO A 30 12.92 6.54 4.51
N CYS A 31 12.07 5.91 5.28
CA CYS A 31 11.15 4.87 4.82
C CYS A 31 9.75 5.18 5.31
N SER A 32 8.76 5.03 4.45
CA SER A 32 7.35 5.21 4.81
C SER A 32 6.52 4.06 4.25
N ILE A 33 5.58 3.58 5.06
CA ILE A 33 4.66 2.49 4.72
C ILE A 33 3.25 3.02 4.90
N GLN A 34 2.40 2.87 3.87
CA GLN A 34 1.01 3.30 3.93
C GLN A 34 0.07 2.09 4.08
N ALA A 35 -0.91 2.20 4.96
CA ALA A 35 -2.01 1.25 5.09
C ALA A 35 -3.35 1.98 5.13
N PHE A 36 -4.44 1.22 5.13
CA PHE A 36 -5.82 1.72 5.21
C PHE A 36 -6.45 1.24 6.52
N ASP A 37 -6.89 2.17 7.36
CA ASP A 37 -7.62 1.86 8.58
C ASP A 37 -9.06 1.45 8.22
N ARG A 38 -9.45 0.25 8.63
CA ARG A 38 -10.74 -0.38 8.33
C ARG A 38 -11.93 0.44 8.83
N ASP A 39 -11.79 0.99 10.02
CA ASP A 39 -12.92 1.56 10.77
C ASP A 39 -13.08 3.06 10.47
N THR A 40 -11.98 3.80 10.40
CA THR A 40 -12.01 5.23 10.08
C THR A 40 -12.08 5.50 8.57
N GLY A 41 -11.51 4.60 7.75
CA GLY A 41 -11.37 4.81 6.31
C GLY A 41 -10.22 5.73 5.93
N GLU A 42 -9.35 6.05 6.88
CA GLU A 42 -8.19 6.92 6.66
C GLU A 42 -6.98 6.13 6.16
N SER A 43 -6.14 6.81 5.41
CA SER A 43 -4.80 6.31 5.10
C SER A 43 -3.89 6.62 6.27
N VAL A 44 -3.27 5.60 6.82
CA VAL A 44 -2.25 5.71 7.86
C VAL A 44 -0.89 5.54 7.23
N VAL A 45 0.04 6.41 7.58
CA VAL A 45 1.44 6.34 7.13
C VAL A 45 2.32 6.14 8.36
N TRP A 46 3.09 5.08 8.34
CA TRP A 46 4.15 4.86 9.31
C TRP A 46 5.49 5.24 8.70
N HIS A 47 6.27 5.93 9.47
CA HIS A 47 7.62 6.32 9.12
C HIS A 47 8.65 5.37 9.75
N LYS A 48 9.90 5.52 9.39
CA LYS A 48 10.98 4.66 9.89
C LYS A 48 11.06 4.63 11.42
N GLU A 49 10.75 5.76 12.05
CA GLU A 49 10.75 5.94 13.50
C GLU A 49 9.69 5.08 14.21
N ASP A 50 8.64 4.70 13.50
CA ASP A 50 7.57 3.82 13.99
C ASP A 50 7.96 2.33 13.91
N MET A 51 9.13 2.01 13.33
CA MET A 51 9.61 0.67 13.05
C MET A 51 10.92 0.41 13.82
N ALA A 52 10.81 0.38 15.16
CA ALA A 52 11.97 0.24 16.04
C ALA A 52 12.55 -1.18 16.06
N THR A 53 11.78 -2.19 15.68
CA THR A 53 12.17 -3.60 15.62
C THR A 53 11.82 -4.22 14.26
N LEU A 54 12.41 -5.38 13.97
CA LEU A 54 12.04 -6.16 12.79
C LEU A 54 10.55 -6.54 12.80
N GLU A 55 10.00 -6.87 13.96
CA GLU A 55 8.59 -7.20 14.12
C GLU A 55 7.71 -6.00 13.79
N ASP A 56 8.06 -4.79 14.27
CA ASP A 56 7.35 -3.54 13.94
C ASP A 56 7.33 -3.27 12.43
N LEU A 57 8.45 -3.49 11.76
CA LEU A 57 8.55 -3.36 10.30
C LEU A 57 7.66 -4.39 9.61
N MET A 58 7.79 -5.67 9.96
CA MET A 58 7.11 -6.76 9.28
C MET A 58 5.59 -6.70 9.43
N VAL A 59 5.08 -6.34 10.61
CA VAL A 59 3.63 -6.20 10.81
C VAL A 59 3.05 -5.04 9.98
N ARG A 60 3.79 -3.95 9.81
CA ARG A 60 3.36 -2.80 8.99
C ARG A 60 3.44 -3.09 7.49
N VAL A 61 4.49 -3.79 7.05
CA VAL A 61 4.58 -4.29 5.67
C VAL A 61 3.42 -5.25 5.37
N ARG A 62 3.11 -6.15 6.31
CA ARG A 62 1.95 -7.05 6.19
C ARG A 62 0.64 -6.26 6.10
N ALA A 63 0.43 -5.27 6.97
CA ALA A 63 -0.76 -4.41 6.94
C ALA A 63 -0.91 -3.72 5.59
N SER A 64 0.18 -3.12 5.08
CA SER A 64 0.24 -2.40 3.79
C SER A 64 -0.09 -3.28 2.58
N SER A 65 0.06 -4.60 2.68
CA SER A 65 -0.16 -5.56 1.59
C SER A 65 -1.30 -6.55 1.85
N THR A 66 -2.08 -6.35 2.91
CA THR A 66 -3.20 -7.24 3.28
C THR A 66 -4.44 -6.98 2.41
N LEU A 67 -4.66 -7.87 1.44
CA LEU A 67 -5.80 -7.79 0.54
C LEU A 67 -7.11 -8.18 1.25
N PRO A 68 -8.17 -7.35 1.14
CA PRO A 68 -9.48 -7.69 1.65
C PRO A 68 -10.00 -9.04 1.14
N VAL A 69 -10.65 -9.82 1.99
CA VAL A 69 -11.20 -11.17 1.73
C VAL A 69 -10.13 -12.25 1.55
N VAL A 70 -9.03 -11.94 0.88
CA VAL A 70 -7.97 -12.93 0.54
C VAL A 70 -7.07 -13.21 1.75
N MET A 71 -6.86 -12.19 2.60
CA MET A 71 -5.97 -12.27 3.75
C MET A 71 -6.69 -11.82 5.03
N PRO A 72 -6.37 -12.41 6.18
CA PRO A 72 -6.84 -11.90 7.46
C PRO A 72 -6.37 -10.47 7.69
N PRO A 73 -7.24 -9.57 8.21
CA PRO A 73 -6.84 -8.21 8.53
C PRO A 73 -5.73 -8.18 9.59
N VAL A 74 -4.95 -7.11 9.58
CA VAL A 74 -3.85 -6.94 10.53
C VAL A 74 -4.28 -6.03 11.65
N HIS A 75 -4.03 -6.46 12.89
CA HIS A 75 -4.28 -5.68 14.10
C HIS A 75 -2.98 -5.04 14.58
N ILE A 76 -2.97 -3.73 14.79
CA ILE A 76 -1.87 -3.00 15.41
C ILE A 76 -2.49 -2.06 16.45
N GLY A 77 -2.22 -2.32 17.74
CA GLY A 77 -2.94 -1.66 18.82
C GLY A 77 -4.46 -1.94 18.73
N ASP A 78 -5.26 -0.91 18.89
CA ASP A 78 -6.73 -0.99 18.83
C ASP A 78 -7.29 -0.86 17.40
N HIS A 79 -6.42 -0.74 16.40
CA HIS A 79 -6.80 -0.51 15.00
C HIS A 79 -6.66 -1.77 14.14
N VAL A 80 -7.44 -1.81 13.06
CA VAL A 80 -7.45 -2.90 12.08
C VAL A 80 -7.15 -2.37 10.69
N TYR A 81 -6.17 -2.97 10.03
CA TYR A 81 -5.63 -2.45 8.78
C TYR A 81 -5.80 -3.39 7.60
N TYR A 82 -5.92 -2.79 6.43
CA TYR A 82 -5.86 -3.38 5.10
C TYR A 82 -4.83 -2.68 4.22
N ASP A 83 -4.60 -3.26 3.04
CA ASP A 83 -3.72 -2.77 1.98
C ASP A 83 -3.86 -1.25 1.75
N GLY A 84 -2.74 -0.54 1.76
CA GLY A 84 -2.68 0.90 1.49
C GLY A 84 -3.27 1.30 0.13
N GLY A 85 -3.38 0.37 -0.80
CA GLY A 85 -4.08 0.56 -2.07
C GLY A 85 -5.60 0.77 -1.96
N LEU A 86 -6.20 0.64 -0.77
CA LEU A 86 -7.56 1.10 -0.48
C LEU A 86 -7.61 2.59 -0.12
N GLY A 87 -6.52 3.14 0.37
CA GLY A 87 -6.39 4.52 0.81
C GLY A 87 -6.13 5.53 -0.31
N VAL A 88 -5.55 6.65 0.07
CA VAL A 88 -5.14 7.74 -0.83
C VAL A 88 -4.15 7.22 -1.86
N GLY A 89 -4.31 7.65 -3.13
CA GLY A 89 -3.47 7.21 -4.25
C GLY A 89 -3.81 5.81 -4.78
N ALA A 90 -4.70 5.05 -4.10
CA ALA A 90 -5.20 3.74 -4.55
C ALA A 90 -4.10 2.73 -4.96
N GLY A 91 -2.92 2.82 -4.33
CA GLY A 91 -1.73 2.00 -4.56
C GLY A 91 -0.58 2.73 -5.25
N ILE A 92 -0.74 4.03 -5.54
CA ILE A 92 0.33 4.93 -5.97
C ILE A 92 0.41 6.06 -4.93
N PRO A 93 1.28 5.98 -3.91
CA PRO A 93 1.35 6.98 -2.84
C PRO A 93 2.07 8.25 -3.30
N LEU A 94 1.58 8.86 -4.40
CA LEU A 94 2.22 10.01 -5.04
C LEU A 94 2.28 11.22 -4.13
N GLN A 95 1.20 11.51 -3.39
CA GLN A 95 1.17 12.65 -2.49
C GLN A 95 2.24 12.52 -1.40
N LEU A 96 2.41 11.32 -0.85
CA LEU A 96 3.46 11.06 0.14
C LEU A 96 4.87 11.33 -0.42
N ALA A 97 5.11 10.94 -1.68
CA ALA A 97 6.38 11.23 -2.36
C ALA A 97 6.58 12.73 -2.62
N LEU A 98 5.53 13.46 -2.98
CA LEU A 98 5.60 14.92 -3.16
C LEU A 98 5.87 15.65 -1.84
N ASP A 99 5.21 15.23 -0.76
CA ASP A 99 5.35 15.82 0.58
C ASP A 99 6.74 15.57 1.19
N SER A 100 7.46 14.55 0.71
CA SER A 100 8.84 14.26 1.14
C SER A 100 9.85 15.34 0.74
N GLY A 101 9.46 16.27 -0.14
CA GLY A 101 10.34 17.32 -0.65
C GLY A 101 11.40 16.85 -1.64
N CYS A 102 11.36 15.60 -2.08
CA CYS A 102 12.27 15.09 -3.10
C CYS A 102 12.03 15.77 -4.44
N PRO A 103 13.09 16.28 -5.11
CA PRO A 103 12.94 17.04 -6.36
C PRO A 103 12.56 16.15 -7.55
N ARG A 104 12.74 14.84 -7.44
CA ARG A 104 12.42 13.84 -8.47
C ARG A 104 11.87 12.57 -7.84
N ILE A 105 10.93 11.96 -8.55
CA ILE A 105 10.26 10.72 -8.14
C ILE A 105 10.65 9.59 -9.10
N LEU A 106 11.09 8.45 -8.57
CA LEU A 106 11.17 7.20 -9.31
C LEU A 106 9.97 6.33 -8.89
N ALA A 107 9.04 6.13 -9.80
CA ALA A 107 7.89 5.27 -9.60
C ALA A 107 8.10 3.91 -10.28
N VAL A 108 8.03 2.82 -9.51
CA VAL A 108 8.08 1.45 -10.04
C VAL A 108 6.67 0.88 -10.00
N LEU A 109 6.07 0.68 -11.17
CA LEU A 109 4.71 0.18 -11.31
C LEU A 109 4.72 -1.29 -11.70
N THR A 110 3.70 -2.02 -11.26
CA THR A 110 3.51 -3.45 -11.55
C THR A 110 2.61 -3.71 -12.76
N ARG A 111 2.17 -2.65 -13.45
CA ARG A 111 1.31 -2.72 -14.64
C ARG A 111 2.04 -2.15 -15.85
N ALA A 112 1.75 -2.71 -17.01
CA ALA A 112 2.34 -2.24 -18.26
C ALA A 112 1.95 -0.77 -18.56
N LYS A 113 2.80 -0.10 -19.34
CA LYS A 113 2.53 1.26 -19.82
C LYS A 113 1.19 1.34 -20.56
N GLY A 114 0.42 2.37 -20.27
CA GLY A 114 -0.91 2.59 -20.87
C GLY A 114 -2.05 1.78 -20.22
N PHE A 115 -1.77 0.93 -19.22
CA PHE A 115 -2.82 0.23 -18.50
C PHE A 115 -3.72 1.21 -17.73
N ARG A 116 -5.03 0.97 -17.80
CA ARG A 116 -6.06 1.65 -17.00
C ARG A 116 -6.99 0.62 -16.39
N LYS A 117 -7.42 0.87 -15.15
CA LYS A 117 -8.43 0.03 -14.50
C LYS A 117 -9.81 0.36 -15.05
N PRO A 118 -10.71 -0.64 -15.26
CA PRO A 118 -12.07 -0.40 -15.70
C PRO A 118 -12.84 0.42 -14.65
N VAL A 119 -13.49 1.51 -15.07
CA VAL A 119 -14.20 2.43 -14.16
C VAL A 119 -15.70 2.20 -14.20
N ASP A 120 -16.28 2.01 -15.38
CA ASP A 120 -17.74 1.88 -15.58
C ASP A 120 -18.25 0.54 -15.06
N ASP A 121 -17.47 -0.52 -15.20
CA ASP A 121 -17.77 -1.82 -14.63
C ASP A 121 -16.53 -2.44 -13.96
N ILE A 122 -16.51 -2.39 -12.65
CA ILE A 122 -15.44 -3.00 -11.82
C ILE A 122 -15.54 -4.54 -11.79
N GLY A 123 -16.56 -5.12 -12.43
CA GLY A 123 -16.81 -6.56 -12.46
C GLY A 123 -17.64 -7.09 -11.30
N ALA A 124 -18.37 -8.18 -11.55
CA ALA A 124 -19.28 -8.79 -10.58
C ALA A 124 -18.55 -9.26 -9.31
N SER A 125 -17.37 -9.84 -9.46
CA SER A 125 -16.56 -10.32 -8.32
C SER A 125 -16.12 -9.18 -7.41
N ALA A 126 -15.67 -8.06 -7.97
CA ALA A 126 -15.28 -6.89 -7.17
C ALA A 126 -16.48 -6.26 -6.45
N LYS A 127 -17.65 -6.21 -7.11
CA LYS A 127 -18.92 -5.77 -6.49
C LYS A 127 -19.35 -6.70 -5.34
N ALA A 128 -19.24 -8.01 -5.52
CA ALA A 128 -19.56 -9.00 -4.49
C ALA A 128 -18.62 -8.85 -3.28
N ILE A 129 -17.31 -8.69 -3.51
CA ILE A 129 -16.33 -8.41 -2.47
C ILE A 129 -16.68 -7.12 -1.72
N ALA A 130 -16.95 -6.02 -2.41
CA ALA A 130 -17.32 -4.77 -1.78
C ALA A 130 -18.61 -4.91 -0.94
N ASN A 131 -19.58 -5.67 -1.42
CA ASN A 131 -20.83 -5.90 -0.70
C ASN A 131 -20.66 -6.79 0.55
N SER A 132 -19.67 -7.68 0.60
CA SER A 132 -19.36 -8.46 1.80
C SER A 132 -18.91 -7.57 2.98
N TYR A 133 -18.42 -6.37 2.69
CA TYR A 133 -18.02 -5.35 3.68
C TYR A 133 -19.17 -4.41 4.09
N HIS A 134 -20.44 -4.85 4.05
CA HIS A 134 -21.58 -4.00 4.42
C HIS A 134 -21.50 -3.43 5.85
N ARG A 135 -20.83 -4.12 6.78
CA ARG A 135 -20.56 -3.66 8.15
C ARG A 135 -19.42 -2.64 8.24
N TYR A 136 -18.63 -2.49 7.20
CA TYR A 136 -17.47 -1.57 7.11
C TYR A 136 -17.63 -0.65 5.90
N PRO A 137 -18.49 0.38 6.00
CA PRO A 137 -18.87 1.20 4.86
C PRO A 137 -17.70 1.90 4.21
N LYS A 138 -16.66 2.26 4.98
CA LYS A 138 -15.44 2.88 4.46
C LYS A 138 -14.63 1.94 3.57
N VAL A 139 -14.49 0.67 3.96
CA VAL A 139 -13.86 -0.37 3.13
C VAL A 139 -14.65 -0.59 1.85
N LYS A 140 -15.98 -0.71 1.97
CA LYS A 140 -16.87 -0.87 0.80
C LYS A 140 -16.71 0.28 -0.19
N GLU A 141 -16.76 1.51 0.27
CA GLU A 141 -16.58 2.71 -0.55
C GLU A 141 -15.20 2.72 -1.22
N ALA A 142 -14.15 2.43 -0.44
CA ALA A 142 -12.78 2.37 -0.95
C ALA A 142 -12.63 1.34 -2.07
N LEU A 143 -13.21 0.15 -1.92
CA LEU A 143 -13.21 -0.90 -2.94
C LEU A 143 -13.94 -0.47 -4.23
N LEU A 144 -15.12 0.14 -4.10
CA LEU A 144 -15.93 0.56 -5.25
C LEU A 144 -15.29 1.73 -6.03
N THR A 145 -14.57 2.61 -5.35
CA THR A 145 -13.98 3.81 -5.97
C THR A 145 -12.50 3.63 -6.36
N ARG A 146 -11.87 2.52 -5.96
CA ARG A 146 -10.42 2.29 -6.13
C ARG A 146 -9.94 2.47 -7.57
N ASN A 147 -10.67 1.94 -8.54
CA ASN A 147 -10.25 1.97 -9.94
C ASN A 147 -10.19 3.41 -10.48
N LYS A 148 -11.20 4.21 -10.18
CA LYS A 148 -11.25 5.63 -10.56
C LYS A 148 -10.11 6.41 -9.91
N ARG A 149 -9.88 6.20 -8.61
CA ARG A 149 -8.81 6.89 -7.87
C ARG A 149 -7.42 6.50 -8.38
N TYR A 150 -7.19 5.21 -8.66
CA TYR A 150 -5.95 4.72 -9.24
C TYR A 150 -5.64 5.38 -10.59
N ASN A 151 -6.62 5.44 -11.50
CA ASN A 151 -6.42 6.04 -12.82
C ASN A 151 -6.11 7.54 -12.71
N ALA A 152 -6.82 8.26 -11.85
CA ALA A 152 -6.57 9.69 -11.62
C ALA A 152 -5.16 9.95 -11.02
N GLU A 153 -4.70 9.08 -10.13
CA GLU A 153 -3.37 9.22 -9.56
C GLU A 153 -2.27 8.87 -10.55
N LEU A 154 -2.50 7.87 -11.41
CA LEU A 154 -1.59 7.51 -12.50
C LEU A 154 -1.48 8.66 -13.52
N GLU A 155 -2.57 9.33 -13.88
CA GLU A 155 -2.56 10.50 -14.76
C GLU A 155 -1.70 11.64 -14.19
N LYS A 156 -1.80 11.93 -12.90
CA LYS A 156 -0.94 12.93 -12.24
C LYS A 156 0.54 12.54 -12.29
N LEU A 157 0.84 11.26 -12.04
CA LEU A 157 2.20 10.74 -12.09
C LEU A 157 2.78 10.83 -13.51
N GLU A 158 1.98 10.49 -14.54
CA GLU A 158 2.38 10.61 -15.94
C GLU A 158 2.64 12.08 -16.33
N ALA A 159 1.80 13.02 -15.89
CA ALA A 159 2.02 14.46 -16.11
C ALA A 159 3.33 14.93 -15.48
N LEU A 160 3.64 14.48 -14.25
CA LEU A 160 4.91 14.80 -13.61
C LEU A 160 6.11 14.19 -14.37
N ALA A 161 5.94 13.04 -15.00
CA ALA A 161 6.98 12.44 -15.82
C ALA A 161 7.21 13.25 -17.12
N GLU A 162 6.16 13.78 -17.75
CA GLU A 162 6.27 14.68 -18.90
C GLU A 162 6.97 15.99 -18.54
N GLU A 163 6.78 16.48 -17.32
CA GLU A 163 7.50 17.64 -16.78
C GLU A 163 8.95 17.35 -16.34
N GLY A 164 9.41 16.11 -16.46
CA GLY A 164 10.76 15.69 -16.01
C GLY A 164 10.92 15.62 -14.47
N LYS A 165 9.82 15.67 -13.72
CA LYS A 165 9.81 15.56 -12.25
C LYS A 165 9.66 14.12 -11.75
N ALA A 166 9.21 13.22 -12.62
CA ALA A 166 9.12 11.79 -12.30
C ALA A 166 9.72 10.92 -13.41
N TYR A 167 10.17 9.72 -13.06
CA TYR A 167 10.54 8.65 -13.98
C TYR A 167 9.72 7.41 -13.62
N ILE A 168 9.07 6.80 -14.61
CA ILE A 168 8.18 5.65 -14.39
C ILE A 168 8.80 4.41 -15.01
N VAL A 169 9.02 3.39 -14.17
CA VAL A 169 9.35 2.02 -14.59
C VAL A 169 8.05 1.20 -14.63
N TYR A 170 7.81 0.53 -15.77
CA TYR A 170 6.62 -0.28 -16.00
C TYR A 170 6.94 -1.77 -16.04
#